data_2b8588ad50d35178ff5f8d1969608fe0
#
_entry.id   2b8588ad50d35178ff5f8d1969608fe0
#
_cell.length_a   1.000
_cell.length_b   1.000
_cell.length_c   1.000
_cell.angle_alpha   90.00
_cell.angle_beta   90.00
_cell.angle_gamma   90.00
#
_symmetry.space_group_name_H-M   'P 1'
#
loop_
_entity.id
_entity.type
_entity.pdbx_description
1 polymer ?
#
loop_
_entity_poly.entity_id
_entity_poly.type
_entity_poly.pdbx_seq_one_letter_code
_entity_poly.pdbx_strand_id
1 'polypeptide(L)'
;MVNNLNIFKALVLLIFGINNIFCQSAEEILKKAQEKSLILTNSYYKFIIESKLDNPILPITGELFTRGEKYFIDTNYIDQIYDGENIFTIVHENQEIIIGNSDIPLFNLTPHQLLNFFIEDHKLDKISNSNEYIIKAISEDDGIIYFISINSSNYSIEKIEMKDSSSNQVINTFLTLTYDYNLSVPLSLFKFDINKYKNYTIVK
;
A
#
# COMPACT_ATOMS: atom_id res chain seq x y z
N MET A 1 50.37 34.70 -19.74
CA MET A 1 49.07 35.22 -19.29
C MET A 1 48.02 34.17 -19.64
N VAL A 2 47.59 33.37 -18.70
CA VAL A 2 46.50 32.39 -18.90
C VAL A 2 45.21 33.21 -18.99
N ASN A 3 44.47 33.06 -20.09
CA ASN A 3 43.29 33.84 -20.38
C ASN A 3 42.22 33.65 -19.31
N ASN A 4 42.02 34.62 -18.43
CA ASN A 4 40.99 34.61 -17.38
C ASN A 4 39.59 34.29 -17.95
N LEU A 5 39.35 34.54 -19.22
CA LEU A 5 38.13 34.21 -19.95
C LEU A 5 37.90 32.69 -20.07
N ASN A 6 38.98 31.92 -20.22
CA ASN A 6 38.84 30.42 -20.32
C ASN A 6 38.60 29.80 -18.97
N ILE A 7 39.12 30.35 -17.88
CA ILE A 7 38.86 29.90 -16.51
C ILE A 7 37.41 30.22 -16.13
N PHE A 8 36.92 31.39 -16.50
CA PHE A 8 35.53 31.78 -16.25
C PHE A 8 34.54 30.89 -17.03
N LYS A 9 34.83 30.57 -18.31
CA LYS A 9 34.00 29.63 -19.08
C LYS A 9 33.99 28.22 -18.50
N ALA A 10 35.16 27.75 -18.02
CA ALA A 10 35.24 26.42 -17.37
C ALA A 10 34.47 26.39 -16.06
N LEU A 11 34.50 27.46 -15.26
CA LEU A 11 33.76 27.58 -14.01
C LEU A 11 32.25 27.65 -14.24
N VAL A 12 31.79 28.36 -15.26
CA VAL A 12 30.36 28.42 -15.63
C VAL A 12 29.87 27.08 -16.13
N LEU A 13 30.64 26.33 -16.94
CA LEU A 13 30.32 25.00 -17.38
C LEU A 13 30.26 23.99 -16.21
N LEU A 14 31.12 24.16 -15.21
CA LEU A 14 31.09 23.30 -14.00
C LEU A 14 29.85 23.57 -13.15
N ILE A 15 29.40 24.82 -13.02
CA ILE A 15 28.20 25.19 -12.27
C ILE A 15 26.93 24.70 -12.98
N PHE A 16 26.87 24.75 -14.31
CA PHE A 16 25.74 24.21 -15.07
C PHE A 16 25.74 22.68 -15.18
N GLY A 17 26.90 22.04 -15.03
CA GLY A 17 27.00 20.54 -15.05
C GLY A 17 26.56 19.83 -13.76
N ILE A 18 26.41 20.58 -12.65
CA ILE A 18 26.08 19.96 -11.34
C ILE A 18 24.57 19.92 -11.07
N ASN A 19 23.75 20.55 -11.88
CA ASN A 19 22.30 20.44 -11.80
C ASN A 19 21.79 19.15 -12.46
N ASN A 20 22.41 17.99 -12.16
CA ASN A 20 21.69 16.74 -12.16
C ASN A 20 20.69 16.85 -11.02
N ILE A 21 19.55 17.46 -11.28
CA ILE A 21 18.37 17.31 -10.45
C ILE A 21 18.16 15.79 -10.41
N PHE A 22 18.53 15.16 -9.31
CA PHE A 22 18.21 13.77 -9.03
C PHE A 22 16.69 13.69 -8.95
N CYS A 23 16.06 13.63 -10.12
CA CYS A 23 14.64 13.33 -10.20
C CYS A 23 14.51 11.85 -9.79
N GLN A 24 14.06 11.60 -8.57
CA GLN A 24 13.78 10.24 -8.09
C GLN A 24 12.83 9.55 -9.06
N SER A 25 13.17 8.33 -9.45
CA SER A 25 12.30 7.50 -10.27
C SER A 25 11.06 7.07 -9.47
N ALA A 26 10.02 6.63 -10.17
CA ALA A 26 8.83 6.06 -9.54
C ALA A 26 9.17 4.88 -8.64
N GLU A 27 10.02 3.98 -9.14
CA GLU A 27 10.48 2.80 -8.41
C GLU A 27 11.27 3.15 -7.15
N GLU A 28 12.19 4.14 -7.21
CA GLU A 28 12.93 4.59 -6.03
C GLU A 28 12.02 5.16 -4.94
N ILE A 29 10.96 5.87 -5.33
CA ILE A 29 9.98 6.41 -4.38
C ILE A 29 9.20 5.28 -3.70
N LEU A 30 8.72 4.30 -4.47
CA LEU A 30 8.03 3.14 -3.94
C LEU A 30 8.93 2.30 -3.01
N LYS A 31 10.19 2.08 -3.39
CA LYS A 31 11.18 1.38 -2.54
C LYS A 31 11.41 2.09 -1.22
N LYS A 32 11.50 3.42 -1.22
CA LYS A 32 11.62 4.20 0.03
C LYS A 32 10.36 4.10 0.91
N ALA A 33 9.18 4.12 0.30
CA ALA A 33 7.94 3.89 1.02
C ALA A 33 7.88 2.48 1.62
N GLN A 34 8.38 1.48 0.89
CA GLN A 34 8.47 0.10 1.34
C GLN A 34 9.47 -0.08 2.50
N GLU A 35 10.68 0.46 2.37
CA GLU A 35 11.68 0.46 3.44
C GLU A 35 11.12 1.12 4.71
N LYS A 36 10.41 2.21 4.56
CA LYS A 36 9.73 2.88 5.67
C LYS A 36 8.72 1.97 6.35
N SER A 37 7.93 1.24 5.59
CA SER A 37 6.92 0.31 6.13
C SER A 37 7.55 -0.88 6.86
N LEU A 38 8.74 -1.33 6.46
CA LEU A 38 9.48 -2.43 7.09
C LEU A 38 10.12 -2.05 8.43
N ILE A 39 10.59 -0.81 8.55
CA ILE A 39 11.21 -0.30 9.79
C ILE A 39 10.20 -0.28 10.94
N LEU A 40 8.92 -0.25 10.62
CA LEU A 40 7.84 -0.16 11.58
C LEU A 40 7.44 -1.56 12.04
N THR A 41 8.04 -2.02 13.12
CA THR A 41 7.77 -3.35 13.70
C THR A 41 6.34 -3.51 14.20
N ASN A 42 5.68 -2.42 14.57
CA ASN A 42 4.28 -2.39 15.00
C ASN A 42 3.61 -1.19 14.34
N SER A 43 2.58 -1.42 13.55
CA SER A 43 1.86 -0.36 12.85
C SER A 43 0.36 -0.56 12.97
N TYR A 44 -0.34 0.55 12.95
CA TYR A 44 -1.78 0.62 12.88
C TYR A 44 -2.18 1.44 11.67
N TYR A 45 -3.12 0.93 10.91
CA TYR A 45 -3.69 1.61 9.76
C TYR A 45 -5.20 1.62 9.89
N LYS A 46 -5.79 2.76 9.63
CA LYS A 46 -7.21 2.88 9.39
C LYS A 46 -7.43 3.09 7.91
N PHE A 47 -8.36 2.35 7.31
CA PHE A 47 -8.59 2.44 5.89
C PHE A 47 -10.07 2.52 5.55
N ILE A 48 -10.35 3.13 4.40
CA ILE A 48 -11.66 3.19 3.78
C ILE A 48 -11.48 2.82 2.32
N ILE A 49 -12.23 1.83 1.86
CA ILE A 49 -12.31 1.43 0.45
C ILE A 49 -13.67 1.86 -0.07
N GLU A 50 -13.67 2.77 -1.02
CA GLU A 50 -14.87 3.27 -1.68
C GLU A 50 -14.85 2.88 -3.15
N SER A 51 -15.98 2.42 -3.68
CA SER A 51 -16.16 2.16 -5.10
C SER A 51 -17.23 3.09 -5.66
N LYS A 52 -16.90 3.81 -6.72
CA LYS A 52 -17.85 4.65 -7.46
C LYS A 52 -18.37 3.87 -8.66
N LEU A 53 -19.35 3.04 -8.41
CA LEU A 53 -20.17 2.38 -9.42
C LEU A 53 -21.48 3.15 -9.60
N ASP A 54 -22.19 2.90 -10.69
CA ASP A 54 -23.56 3.43 -10.92
C ASP A 54 -24.52 3.01 -9.80
N ASN A 55 -24.27 1.84 -9.17
CA ASN A 55 -24.90 1.42 -7.93
C ASN A 55 -23.85 1.51 -6.80
N PRO A 56 -23.96 2.47 -5.89
CA PRO A 56 -22.99 2.63 -4.83
C PRO A 56 -23.00 1.41 -3.91
N ILE A 57 -21.86 0.74 -3.84
CA ILE A 57 -21.59 -0.28 -2.82
C ILE A 57 -21.24 0.46 -1.54
N LEU A 58 -21.72 -0.03 -0.40
CA LEU A 58 -21.35 0.54 0.90
C LEU A 58 -19.82 0.50 1.06
N PRO A 59 -19.22 1.58 1.56
CA PRO A 59 -17.77 1.61 1.77
C PRO A 59 -17.35 0.53 2.77
N ILE A 60 -16.22 -0.12 2.47
CA ILE A 60 -15.55 -1.00 3.43
C ILE A 60 -14.67 -0.12 4.30
N THR A 61 -14.97 -0.09 5.58
CA THR A 61 -14.12 0.55 6.59
C THR A 61 -13.41 -0.50 7.39
N GLY A 62 -12.15 -0.24 7.74
CA GLY A 62 -11.40 -1.23 8.52
C GLY A 62 -10.19 -0.66 9.22
N GLU A 63 -9.63 -1.52 10.05
CA GLU A 63 -8.42 -1.29 10.81
C GLU A 63 -7.45 -2.45 10.54
N LEU A 64 -6.18 -2.13 10.33
CA LEU A 64 -5.11 -3.10 10.15
C LEU A 64 -4.06 -2.87 11.24
N PHE A 65 -3.79 -3.89 12.02
CA PHE A 65 -2.70 -3.94 12.96
C PHE A 65 -1.61 -4.86 12.43
N THR A 66 -0.35 -4.45 12.51
CA THR A 66 0.77 -5.30 12.12
C THR A 66 1.79 -5.41 13.24
N ARG A 67 2.47 -6.57 13.33
CA ARG A 67 3.61 -6.80 14.23
C ARG A 67 4.57 -7.80 13.60
N GLY A 68 5.67 -7.29 13.05
CA GLY A 68 6.53 -8.08 12.19
C GLY A 68 5.72 -8.58 10.97
N GLU A 69 5.74 -9.88 10.73
CA GLU A 69 4.97 -10.51 9.64
C GLU A 69 3.49 -10.75 9.99
N LYS A 70 3.13 -10.68 11.28
CA LYS A 70 1.75 -10.93 11.74
C LYS A 70 0.87 -9.73 11.49
N TYR A 71 -0.40 -10.01 11.15
CA TYR A 71 -1.38 -8.96 11.01
C TYR A 71 -2.75 -9.36 11.55
N PHE A 72 -3.55 -8.37 11.89
CA PHE A 72 -4.96 -8.45 12.17
C PHE A 72 -5.69 -7.35 11.41
N ILE A 73 -6.64 -7.75 10.60
CA ILE A 73 -7.55 -6.86 9.87
C ILE A 73 -8.92 -7.02 10.47
N ASP A 74 -9.54 -5.91 10.81
CA ASP A 74 -10.92 -5.81 11.28
C ASP A 74 -11.70 -4.92 10.29
N THR A 75 -12.77 -5.44 9.72
CA THR A 75 -13.64 -4.68 8.82
C THR A 75 -15.10 -4.86 9.22
N ASN A 76 -15.97 -4.04 8.62
CA ASN A 76 -17.42 -4.19 8.80
C ASN A 76 -18.00 -5.50 8.21
N TYR A 77 -17.21 -6.31 7.48
CA TYR A 77 -17.68 -7.56 6.86
C TYR A 77 -16.90 -8.79 7.31
N ILE A 78 -15.60 -8.66 7.45
CA ILE A 78 -14.71 -9.78 7.79
C ILE A 78 -13.63 -9.33 8.76
N ASP A 79 -13.18 -10.26 9.61
CA ASP A 79 -11.89 -10.16 10.29
C ASP A 79 -10.90 -11.11 9.63
N GLN A 80 -9.62 -10.74 9.59
CA GLN A 80 -8.57 -11.63 9.13
C GLN A 80 -7.38 -11.58 10.09
N ILE A 81 -6.95 -12.75 10.53
CA ILE A 81 -5.81 -12.91 11.44
C ILE A 81 -4.75 -13.73 10.75
N TYR A 82 -3.53 -13.19 10.63
CA TYR A 82 -2.34 -13.98 10.29
C TYR A 82 -1.44 -14.10 11.51
N ASP A 83 -1.26 -15.31 12.00
CA ASP A 83 -0.49 -15.58 13.22
C ASP A 83 1.01 -15.88 12.98
N GLY A 84 1.43 -15.81 11.71
CA GLY A 84 2.77 -16.16 11.24
C GLY A 84 2.84 -17.53 10.55
N GLU A 85 1.76 -18.33 10.59
CA GLU A 85 1.67 -19.63 9.96
C GLU A 85 0.36 -19.81 9.20
N ASN A 86 -0.76 -19.47 9.83
CA ASN A 86 -2.10 -19.66 9.27
C ASN A 86 -2.81 -18.31 9.11
N ILE A 87 -3.69 -18.26 8.11
CA ILE A 87 -4.64 -17.16 7.92
C ILE A 87 -6.02 -17.66 8.35
N PHE A 88 -6.64 -16.93 9.27
CA PHE A 88 -8.02 -17.15 9.73
C PHE A 88 -8.87 -16.01 9.19
N THR A 89 -9.79 -16.32 8.29
CA THR A 89 -10.76 -15.34 7.78
C THR A 89 -12.11 -15.62 8.41
N ILE A 90 -12.62 -14.66 9.16
CA ILE A 90 -13.89 -14.73 9.87
C ILE A 90 -14.90 -13.91 9.07
N VAL A 91 -15.90 -14.57 8.49
CA VAL A 91 -16.98 -13.93 7.71
C VAL A 91 -18.18 -13.75 8.62
N HIS A 92 -18.49 -12.51 8.95
CA HIS A 92 -19.51 -12.19 9.96
C HIS A 92 -20.93 -12.49 9.47
N GLU A 93 -21.21 -12.22 8.20
CA GLU A 93 -22.52 -12.41 7.60
C GLU A 93 -22.98 -13.88 7.65
N ASN A 94 -22.09 -14.81 7.29
CA ASN A 94 -22.39 -16.24 7.23
C ASN A 94 -22.05 -16.98 8.53
N GLN A 95 -21.40 -16.31 9.50
CA GLN A 95 -20.83 -16.91 10.69
C GLN A 95 -19.89 -18.09 10.35
N GLU A 96 -18.99 -17.86 9.41
CA GLU A 96 -18.05 -18.85 8.91
C GLU A 96 -16.60 -18.42 9.23
N ILE A 97 -15.77 -19.44 9.45
CA ILE A 97 -14.32 -19.27 9.63
C ILE A 97 -13.63 -20.11 8.58
N ILE A 98 -12.87 -19.46 7.73
CA ILE A 98 -12.05 -20.09 6.71
C ILE A 98 -10.62 -20.12 7.22
N ILE A 99 -10.01 -21.31 7.27
CA ILE A 99 -8.61 -21.50 7.66
C ILE A 99 -7.82 -21.80 6.39
N GLY A 100 -6.88 -20.92 6.04
CA GLY A 100 -6.01 -21.05 4.89
C GLY A 100 -4.55 -21.04 5.28
N ASN A 101 -3.69 -21.49 4.38
CA ASN A 101 -2.26 -21.27 4.45
C ASN A 101 -1.92 -19.90 3.87
N SER A 102 -0.73 -19.39 4.18
CA SER A 102 -0.22 -18.10 3.70
C SER A 102 -0.17 -17.94 2.18
N ASP A 103 -0.36 -19.05 1.43
CA ASP A 103 -0.27 -19.08 -0.04
C ASP A 103 -1.54 -18.58 -0.76
N ILE A 104 -2.63 -18.32 -0.02
CA ILE A 104 -3.86 -17.75 -0.58
C ILE A 104 -4.20 -16.45 0.16
N PRO A 105 -3.53 -15.35 -0.16
CA PRO A 105 -3.88 -14.06 0.42
C PRO A 105 -5.16 -13.56 -0.22
N LEU A 106 -6.30 -13.69 0.48
CA LEU A 106 -7.55 -13.01 0.10
C LEU A 106 -7.39 -11.49 0.11
N PHE A 107 -6.43 -10.98 0.88
CA PHE A 107 -6.04 -9.56 0.90
C PHE A 107 -4.55 -9.44 1.29
N ASN A 108 -3.68 -9.26 0.32
CA ASN A 108 -2.31 -8.76 0.56
C ASN A 108 -2.36 -7.26 0.89
N LEU A 109 -2.95 -6.91 2.02
CA LEU A 109 -3.20 -5.52 2.40
C LEU A 109 -2.13 -4.93 3.32
N THR A 110 -1.09 -5.69 3.68
CA THR A 110 0.01 -5.01 4.37
C THR A 110 0.68 -4.03 3.40
N PRO A 111 0.99 -2.81 3.83
CA PRO A 111 1.59 -1.80 2.95
C PRO A 111 2.85 -2.30 2.24
N HIS A 112 3.63 -3.16 2.90
CA HIS A 112 4.81 -3.77 2.31
C HIS A 112 4.48 -4.69 1.14
N GLN A 113 3.53 -5.61 1.31
CA GLN A 113 3.09 -6.54 0.26
C GLN A 113 2.43 -5.80 -0.90
N LEU A 114 1.64 -4.78 -0.60
CA LEU A 114 0.99 -3.94 -1.61
C LEU A 114 2.04 -3.17 -2.44
N LEU A 115 3.08 -2.65 -1.81
CA LEU A 115 4.16 -1.97 -2.53
C LEU A 115 5.01 -2.93 -3.37
N ASN A 116 5.26 -4.15 -2.87
CA ASN A 116 5.90 -5.20 -3.68
C ASN A 116 5.10 -5.50 -4.94
N PHE A 117 3.81 -5.70 -4.82
CA PHE A 117 2.92 -5.94 -5.96
C PHE A 117 3.06 -4.85 -7.04
N PHE A 118 3.12 -3.57 -6.65
CA PHE A 118 3.30 -2.50 -7.62
C PHE A 118 4.70 -2.47 -8.24
N ILE A 119 5.74 -2.79 -7.47
CA ILE A 119 7.13 -2.74 -7.94
C ILE A 119 7.43 -3.89 -8.91
N GLU A 120 6.91 -5.08 -8.63
CA GLU A 120 7.26 -6.31 -9.36
C GLU A 120 6.42 -6.52 -10.62
N ASP A 121 5.13 -6.14 -10.59
CA ASP A 121 4.15 -6.55 -11.60
C ASP A 121 3.61 -5.40 -12.47
N HIS A 122 4.15 -4.17 -12.32
CA HIS A 122 3.59 -3.01 -13.01
C HIS A 122 4.64 -2.14 -13.67
N LYS A 123 4.26 -1.55 -14.78
CA LYS A 123 5.01 -0.44 -15.37
C LYS A 123 4.74 0.83 -14.58
N LEU A 124 5.81 1.46 -14.08
CA LEU A 124 5.75 2.59 -13.18
C LEU A 124 6.11 3.89 -13.89
N ASP A 125 5.24 4.89 -13.77
CA ASP A 125 5.46 6.26 -14.22
C ASP A 125 5.25 7.25 -13.07
N LYS A 126 6.15 8.21 -12.90
CA LYS A 126 5.99 9.30 -11.94
C LYS A 126 5.26 10.47 -12.60
N ILE A 127 4.12 10.89 -12.04
CA ILE A 127 3.31 12.00 -12.57
C ILE A 127 3.54 13.30 -11.81
N SER A 128 4.08 13.24 -10.67
CA SER A 128 4.34 14.10 -9.54
C SER A 128 4.19 15.59 -9.53
N ASN A 129 3.87 16.09 -8.32
CA ASN A 129 3.91 17.47 -7.83
C ASN A 129 4.95 17.67 -6.70
N SER A 130 5.15 18.91 -6.25
CA SER A 130 6.18 19.28 -5.27
C SER A 130 5.95 18.77 -3.85
N ASN A 131 4.70 18.55 -3.43
CA ASN A 131 4.35 18.17 -2.05
C ASN A 131 3.90 16.71 -1.93
N GLU A 132 3.56 16.08 -3.02
CA GLU A 132 3.06 14.71 -3.10
C GLU A 132 3.68 14.03 -4.32
N TYR A 133 4.10 12.80 -4.16
CA TYR A 133 4.46 11.95 -5.29
C TYR A 133 3.23 11.18 -5.73
N ILE A 134 2.86 11.29 -7.00
CA ILE A 134 1.85 10.46 -7.62
C ILE A 134 2.54 9.50 -8.56
N ILE A 135 2.45 8.21 -8.23
CA ILE A 135 2.98 7.14 -9.04
C ILE A 135 1.81 6.48 -9.78
N LYS A 136 1.93 6.42 -11.09
CA LYS A 136 1.01 5.63 -11.93
C LYS A 136 1.62 4.25 -12.13
N ALA A 137 0.92 3.22 -11.72
CA ALA A 137 1.27 1.83 -11.95
C ALA A 137 0.26 1.24 -12.95
N ILE A 138 0.76 0.63 -14.01
CA ILE A 138 -0.04 0.08 -15.11
C ILE A 138 0.19 -1.42 -15.13
N SER A 139 -0.86 -2.20 -14.90
CA SER A 139 -0.84 -3.63 -15.14
C SER A 139 -0.91 -3.90 -16.65
N GLU A 140 0.02 -4.71 -17.15
CA GLU A 140 0.08 -5.05 -18.58
C GLU A 140 -0.96 -6.14 -18.94
N ASP A 141 -1.37 -6.95 -17.97
CA ASP A 141 -2.21 -8.13 -18.21
C ASP A 141 -3.70 -7.82 -18.24
N ASP A 142 -4.20 -6.96 -17.37
CA ASP A 142 -5.63 -6.72 -17.16
C ASP A 142 -6.10 -5.30 -17.49
N GLY A 143 -5.18 -4.40 -17.86
CA GLY A 143 -5.49 -3.01 -18.22
C GLY A 143 -5.89 -2.14 -17.02
N ILE A 144 -5.63 -2.62 -15.80
CA ILE A 144 -5.89 -1.84 -14.58
C ILE A 144 -4.79 -0.79 -14.39
N ILE A 145 -5.20 0.40 -13.99
CA ILE A 145 -4.31 1.52 -13.71
C ILE A 145 -4.49 1.94 -12.26
N TYR A 146 -3.38 1.99 -11.54
CA TYR A 146 -3.34 2.49 -10.17
C TYR A 146 -2.65 3.84 -10.11
N PHE A 147 -3.16 4.74 -9.26
CA PHE A 147 -2.53 6.00 -8.90
C PHE A 147 -2.24 5.97 -7.41
N ILE A 148 -0.96 5.95 -7.05
CA ILE A 148 -0.48 5.81 -5.69
C ILE A 148 0.02 7.18 -5.24
N SER A 149 -0.65 7.77 -4.28
CA SER A 149 -0.29 9.03 -3.65
C SER A 149 0.60 8.79 -2.44
N ILE A 150 1.80 9.36 -2.47
CA ILE A 150 2.83 9.21 -1.45
C ILE A 150 3.26 10.59 -0.96
N ASN A 151 3.24 10.78 0.34
CA ASN A 151 3.74 11.98 0.97
C ASN A 151 5.24 12.17 0.70
N SER A 152 5.61 13.33 0.16
CA SER A 152 7.01 13.57 -0.23
C SER A 152 7.97 13.76 0.94
N SER A 153 7.47 14.10 2.13
CA SER A 153 8.30 14.38 3.31
C SER A 153 8.64 13.11 4.10
N ASN A 154 7.75 12.14 4.13
CA ASN A 154 7.89 10.95 4.99
C ASN A 154 7.69 9.62 4.26
N TYR A 155 7.42 9.64 2.95
CA TYR A 155 7.19 8.46 2.09
C TYR A 155 6.02 7.57 2.53
N SER A 156 5.04 8.13 3.20
CA SER A 156 3.84 7.39 3.56
C SER A 156 2.86 7.31 2.39
N ILE A 157 2.19 6.18 2.25
CA ILE A 157 1.07 6.05 1.31
C ILE A 157 -0.13 6.76 1.92
N GLU A 158 -0.71 7.71 1.19
CA GLU A 158 -1.89 8.44 1.62
C GLU A 158 -3.16 7.94 0.93
N LYS A 159 -3.03 7.55 -0.34
CA LYS A 159 -4.16 7.12 -1.15
C LYS A 159 -3.73 6.18 -2.26
N ILE A 160 -4.57 5.23 -2.59
CA ILE A 160 -4.48 4.43 -3.80
C ILE A 160 -5.82 4.53 -4.53
N GLU A 161 -5.76 4.88 -5.80
CA GLU A 161 -6.91 4.94 -6.68
C GLU A 161 -6.73 3.92 -7.79
N MET A 162 -7.70 3.03 -7.97
CA MET A 162 -7.70 2.02 -9.02
C MET A 162 -8.72 2.42 -10.08
N LYS A 163 -8.32 2.35 -11.35
CA LYS A 163 -9.18 2.54 -12.52
C LYS A 163 -9.11 1.31 -13.39
N ASP A 164 -10.23 0.67 -13.59
CA ASP A 164 -10.37 -0.37 -14.59
C ASP A 164 -10.77 0.26 -15.93
N SER A 165 -9.87 0.19 -16.91
CA SER A 165 -10.09 0.69 -18.26
C SER A 165 -10.63 -0.36 -19.20
N SER A 166 -10.67 -1.63 -18.80
CA SER A 166 -11.13 -2.76 -19.63
C SER A 166 -12.65 -2.90 -19.66
N SER A 167 -13.33 -2.39 -18.63
CA SER A 167 -14.79 -2.38 -18.56
C SER A 167 -15.34 -1.07 -19.16
N ASN A 168 -16.48 -1.14 -19.85
CA ASN A 168 -17.23 0.06 -20.28
C ASN A 168 -17.71 0.92 -19.09
N GLN A 169 -17.54 0.44 -17.88
CA GLN A 169 -17.81 1.14 -16.62
C GLN A 169 -16.49 1.50 -15.96
N VAL A 170 -16.25 2.78 -15.77
CA VAL A 170 -15.08 3.26 -15.03
C VAL A 170 -15.29 2.95 -13.55
N ILE A 171 -14.76 1.83 -13.08
CA ILE A 171 -14.73 1.48 -11.67
C ILE A 171 -13.61 2.29 -11.04
N ASN A 172 -13.94 3.33 -10.28
CA ASN A 172 -12.97 4.03 -9.47
C ASN A 172 -13.06 3.48 -8.05
N THR A 173 -12.05 2.75 -7.62
CA THR A 173 -11.91 2.31 -6.23
C THR A 173 -10.86 3.16 -5.55
N PHE A 174 -11.19 3.68 -4.39
CA PHE A 174 -10.29 4.53 -3.59
C PHE A 174 -9.98 3.81 -2.29
N LEU A 175 -8.70 3.61 -2.03
CA LEU A 175 -8.18 3.19 -0.73
C LEU A 175 -7.52 4.40 -0.07
N THR A 176 -8.09 4.89 1.01
CA THR A 176 -7.51 5.95 1.84
C THR A 176 -6.91 5.33 3.08
N LEU A 177 -5.64 5.64 3.37
CA LEU A 177 -4.89 5.12 4.51
C LEU A 177 -4.58 6.25 5.49
N THR A 178 -4.94 6.04 6.75
CA THR A 178 -4.43 6.84 7.87
C THR A 178 -3.69 5.88 8.80
N TYR A 179 -2.52 6.25 9.29
CA TYR A 179 -1.69 5.33 10.06
C TYR A 179 -1.07 5.98 11.29
N ASP A 180 -0.78 5.14 12.29
CA ASP A 180 -0.03 5.49 13.48
C ASP A 180 1.07 4.44 13.71
N TYR A 181 2.16 4.85 14.34
CA TYR A 181 3.36 4.04 14.48
C TYR A 181 3.65 3.74 15.95
N ASN A 182 4.38 2.66 16.17
CA ASN A 182 4.89 2.26 17.49
C ASN A 182 3.82 2.04 18.55
N LEU A 183 2.60 1.66 18.10
CA LEU A 183 1.57 1.27 19.05
C LEU A 183 1.97 -0.01 19.78
N SER A 184 1.70 -0.04 21.09
CA SER A 184 1.86 -1.25 21.88
C SER A 184 0.71 -2.22 21.56
N VAL A 185 0.87 -3.01 20.50
CA VAL A 185 -0.14 -3.98 20.10
C VAL A 185 0.11 -5.30 20.83
N PRO A 186 -0.87 -5.81 21.61
CA PRO A 186 -0.71 -7.05 22.34
C PRO A 186 -0.60 -8.26 21.40
N LEU A 187 0.27 -9.20 21.70
CA LEU A 187 0.44 -10.42 20.89
C LEU A 187 -0.84 -11.27 20.77
N SER A 188 -1.74 -11.15 21.74
CA SER A 188 -3.03 -11.85 21.73
C SER A 188 -3.93 -11.42 20.57
N LEU A 189 -3.72 -10.23 20.01
CA LEU A 189 -4.48 -9.75 18.86
C LEU A 189 -4.22 -10.60 17.61
N PHE A 190 -3.00 -11.12 17.48
CA PHE A 190 -2.56 -11.96 16.35
C PHE A 190 -2.75 -13.45 16.61
N LYS A 191 -3.61 -13.83 17.53
CA LYS A 191 -3.92 -15.23 17.84
C LYS A 191 -5.39 -15.48 17.63
N PHE A 192 -5.68 -16.45 16.78
CA PHE A 192 -7.05 -16.94 16.65
C PHE A 192 -7.50 -17.62 17.94
N ASP A 193 -8.66 -17.19 18.47
CA ASP A 193 -9.30 -17.80 19.64
C ASP A 193 -10.70 -18.27 19.28
N ILE A 194 -10.87 -19.57 19.08
CA ILE A 194 -12.16 -20.18 18.74
C ILE A 194 -13.28 -19.90 19.76
N ASN A 195 -12.91 -19.62 21.01
CA ASN A 195 -13.91 -19.33 22.06
C ASN A 195 -14.64 -18.00 21.81
N LYS A 196 -14.06 -17.09 21.05
CA LYS A 196 -14.71 -15.85 20.62
C LYS A 196 -15.80 -16.09 19.57
N TYR A 197 -15.70 -17.21 18.83
CA TYR A 197 -16.53 -17.52 17.65
C TYR A 197 -17.34 -18.81 17.84
N LYS A 198 -17.89 -19.05 19.03
CA LYS A 198 -18.59 -20.32 19.38
C LYS A 198 -19.74 -20.70 18.46
N ASN A 199 -20.35 -19.71 17.80
CA ASN A 199 -21.49 -19.92 16.90
C ASN A 199 -21.08 -19.97 15.42
N TYR A 200 -19.77 -19.93 15.13
CA TYR A 200 -19.25 -19.93 13.77
C TYR A 200 -18.89 -21.34 13.33
N THR A 201 -19.11 -21.62 12.06
CA THR A 201 -18.75 -22.89 11.43
C THR A 201 -17.37 -22.78 10.79
N ILE A 202 -16.48 -23.74 11.08
CA ILE A 202 -15.19 -23.82 10.41
C ILE A 202 -15.36 -24.49 9.06
N VAL A 203 -15.00 -23.79 8.00
CA VAL A 203 -14.98 -24.26 6.61
C VAL A 203 -13.51 -24.50 6.22
N LYS A 204 -13.23 -25.66 5.64
CA LYS A 204 -11.88 -26.06 5.18
C LYS A 204 -11.81 -26.03 3.67
#